data_d1c4ae1cf0bb0899101433ba7f8dbd3e
#
_entry.id   d1c4ae1cf0bb0899101433ba7f8dbd3e
#
_cell.length_a   1.000
_cell.length_b   1.000
_cell.length_c   1.000
_cell.angle_alpha   90.00
_cell.angle_beta   90.00
_cell.angle_gamma   90.00
#
_symmetry.space_group_name_H-M   'P 1'
#
loop_
_entity.id
_entity.type
_entity.pdbx_description
1 polymer ?
#
loop_
_entity_poly.entity_id
_entity_poly.type
_entity_poly.pdbx_seq_one_letter_code
_entity_poly.pdbx_strand_id
1 'polypeptide(L)'
;ELSVACFLIVHPKGALIWDVGAVPDSEWVPTGRPVVHHLILPDGQTRDVTLTQSLGAQLAEIGYPASKIRYLALSHYHYDHTANANAFARSTWIVRRVERDAMFAATAPDTTRPDTYSQLKSARTILIDSDQYDVFGDQSVVIKFAPGHTPGHQVLLVRLNHTGPVL
;
A
#
# COMPACT_ATOMS: atom_id res chain seq x y z
N GLU A 1 2.91 16.28 12.98
CA GLU A 1 1.94 15.91 11.95
C GLU A 1 2.67 15.13 10.86
N LEU A 2 2.12 13.98 10.47
CA LEU A 2 2.66 13.11 9.42
C LEU A 2 1.64 13.02 8.29
N SER A 3 2.10 12.92 7.05
CA SER A 3 1.28 12.65 5.88
C SER A 3 1.57 11.24 5.38
N VAL A 4 0.52 10.48 5.11
CA VAL A 4 0.63 9.16 4.49
C VAL A 4 0.03 9.25 3.09
N ALA A 5 0.87 9.13 2.08
CA ALA A 5 0.47 9.24 0.69
C ALA A 5 0.34 7.86 0.04
N CYS A 6 -0.72 7.70 -0.78
CA CYS A 6 -0.86 6.58 -1.71
C CYS A 6 -0.50 7.06 -3.12
N PHE A 7 0.23 6.27 -3.88
CA PHE A 7 0.62 6.66 -5.23
C PHE A 7 0.05 5.69 -6.27
N LEU A 8 -0.63 6.24 -7.27
CA LEU A 8 -1.03 5.50 -8.45
C LEU A 8 -0.02 5.77 -9.58
N ILE A 9 0.63 4.73 -10.05
CA ILE A 9 1.54 4.76 -11.20
C ILE A 9 0.84 4.14 -12.40
N VAL A 10 0.56 4.96 -13.41
CA VAL A 10 -0.06 4.50 -14.65
C VAL A 10 1.04 4.28 -15.71
N HIS A 11 1.14 3.02 -16.15
CA HIS A 11 2.13 2.61 -17.14
C HIS A 11 1.44 1.85 -18.30
N PRO A 12 1.95 1.87 -19.54
CA PRO A 12 1.35 1.14 -20.66
C PRO A 12 1.15 -0.35 -20.42
N LYS A 13 1.98 -0.97 -19.56
CA LYS A 13 1.89 -2.40 -19.19
C LYS A 13 0.94 -2.65 -18.01
N GLY A 14 0.26 -1.63 -17.46
CA GLY A 14 -0.71 -1.74 -16.37
C GLY A 14 -0.49 -0.71 -15.26
N ALA A 15 -1.45 -0.59 -14.35
CA ALA A 15 -1.36 0.33 -13.21
C ALA A 15 -0.83 -0.39 -11.96
N LEU A 16 0.03 0.30 -11.22
CA LEU A 16 0.53 -0.08 -9.89
C LEU A 16 -0.03 0.90 -8.87
N ILE A 17 -0.61 0.39 -7.79
CA ILE A 17 -0.82 1.18 -6.58
C ILE A 17 0.26 0.89 -5.55
N TRP A 18 0.81 1.96 -4.99
CA TRP A 18 1.83 1.94 -3.94
C TRP A 18 1.25 2.52 -2.67
N ASP A 19 1.17 1.71 -1.62
CA ASP A 19 0.48 1.94 -0.35
C ASP A 19 -1.03 2.23 -0.52
N VAL A 20 -1.80 1.95 0.52
CA VAL A 20 -3.26 2.00 0.43
C VAL A 20 -3.92 2.64 1.66
N GLY A 21 -3.20 3.55 2.31
CA GLY A 21 -3.71 4.45 3.33
C GLY A 21 -3.86 3.86 4.72
N ALA A 22 -4.34 4.70 5.64
CA ALA A 22 -4.41 4.45 7.07
C ALA A 22 -5.83 4.14 7.58
N VAL A 23 -6.87 4.51 6.83
CA VAL A 23 -8.26 4.28 7.20
C VAL A 23 -8.91 3.36 6.17
N PRO A 24 -9.48 2.22 6.58
CA PRO A 24 -10.24 1.38 5.68
C PRO A 24 -11.45 2.13 5.09
N ASP A 25 -11.68 1.97 3.79
CA ASP A 25 -12.85 2.56 3.12
C ASP A 25 -14.18 2.05 3.71
N SER A 26 -14.18 0.85 4.32
CA SER A 26 -15.33 0.30 5.03
C SER A 26 -15.67 1.05 6.32
N GLU A 27 -14.73 1.79 6.87
CA GLU A 27 -14.91 2.63 8.07
C GLU A 27 -15.18 4.10 7.70
N TRP A 28 -15.13 4.41 6.40
CA TRP A 28 -15.35 5.76 5.88
C TRP A 28 -16.85 6.13 5.86
N VAL A 29 -17.17 7.29 6.40
CA VAL A 29 -18.50 7.89 6.29
C VAL A 29 -18.41 9.18 5.50
N PRO A 30 -19.01 9.27 4.29
CA PRO A 30 -18.97 10.49 3.48
C PRO A 30 -19.77 11.61 4.15
N THR A 31 -19.09 12.68 4.52
CA THR A 31 -19.69 13.85 5.19
C THR A 31 -19.58 15.14 4.36
N GLY A 32 -18.82 15.09 3.23
CA GLY A 32 -18.48 16.27 2.43
C GLY A 32 -17.51 17.24 3.13
N ARG A 33 -16.95 16.85 4.28
CA ARG A 33 -15.98 17.62 5.06
C ARG A 33 -14.84 16.70 5.51
N PRO A 34 -13.66 17.25 5.90
CA PRO A 34 -12.63 16.46 6.55
C PRO A 34 -13.17 15.78 7.81
N VAL A 35 -12.87 14.48 7.95
CA VAL A 35 -13.27 13.66 9.10
C VAL A 35 -12.02 13.18 9.82
N VAL A 36 -12.01 13.31 11.13
CA VAL A 36 -11.00 12.73 11.99
C VAL A 36 -11.43 11.32 12.37
N HIS A 37 -10.63 10.34 12.01
CA HIS A 37 -10.81 8.94 12.39
C HIS A 37 -9.89 8.63 13.57
N HIS A 38 -10.48 8.22 14.69
CA HIS A 38 -9.75 7.80 15.89
C HIS A 38 -9.48 6.29 15.79
N LEU A 39 -8.28 5.93 15.38
CA LEU A 39 -7.86 4.54 15.25
C LEU A 39 -7.30 4.02 16.56
N ILE A 40 -7.76 2.84 16.96
CA ILE A 40 -7.17 2.05 18.06
C ILE A 40 -6.49 0.85 17.45
N LEU A 41 -5.18 0.78 17.58
CA LEU A 41 -4.38 -0.32 17.06
C LEU A 41 -4.45 -1.55 17.99
N PRO A 42 -4.15 -2.76 17.50
CA PRO A 42 -4.17 -3.98 18.33
C PRO A 42 -3.25 -3.94 19.56
N ASP A 43 -2.18 -3.14 19.51
CA ASP A 43 -1.27 -2.90 20.62
C ASP A 43 -1.78 -1.85 21.64
N GLY A 44 -3.00 -1.32 21.43
CA GLY A 44 -3.64 -0.30 22.27
C GLY A 44 -3.21 1.14 21.99
N GLN A 45 -2.30 1.37 21.04
CA GLN A 45 -1.94 2.73 20.63
C GLN A 45 -3.10 3.39 19.88
N THR A 46 -3.23 4.70 20.03
CA THR A 46 -4.25 5.50 19.32
C THR A 46 -3.61 6.43 18.30
N ARG A 47 -4.30 6.62 17.19
CA ARG A 47 -3.89 7.53 16.11
C ARG A 47 -5.09 8.30 15.60
N ASP A 48 -4.92 9.60 15.36
CA ASP A 48 -5.90 10.44 14.70
C ASP A 48 -5.50 10.63 13.24
N VAL A 49 -6.38 10.23 12.33
CA VAL A 49 -6.16 10.36 10.89
C VAL A 49 -7.26 11.22 10.30
N THR A 50 -6.88 12.35 9.69
CA THR A 50 -7.85 13.23 9.02
C THR A 50 -7.87 12.93 7.53
N LEU A 51 -9.05 12.59 7.02
CA LEU A 51 -9.28 12.36 5.59
C LEU A 51 -10.43 13.24 5.09
N THR A 52 -10.32 13.67 3.84
CA THR A 52 -11.39 14.37 3.12
C THR A 52 -12.20 13.42 2.25
N GLN A 53 -11.61 12.29 1.85
CA GLN A 53 -12.22 11.35 0.92
C GLN A 53 -11.57 9.96 1.07
N SER A 54 -12.35 8.90 0.89
CA SER A 54 -11.84 7.52 0.92
C SER A 54 -10.92 7.23 -0.28
N LEU A 55 -10.01 6.26 -0.16
CA LEU A 55 -9.10 5.88 -1.24
C LEU A 55 -9.86 5.42 -2.49
N GLY A 56 -10.88 4.58 -2.31
CA GLY A 56 -11.70 4.08 -3.42
C GLY A 56 -12.42 5.19 -4.16
N ALA A 57 -12.93 6.21 -3.45
CA ALA A 57 -13.58 7.36 -4.07
C ALA A 57 -12.57 8.21 -4.88
N GLN A 58 -11.38 8.48 -4.34
CA GLN A 58 -10.31 9.19 -5.06
C GLN A 58 -9.89 8.43 -6.33
N LEU A 59 -9.71 7.12 -6.25
CA LEU A 59 -9.37 6.29 -7.42
C LEU A 59 -10.49 6.25 -8.45
N ALA A 60 -11.75 6.22 -8.03
CA ALA A 60 -12.90 6.24 -8.93
C ALA A 60 -12.99 7.59 -9.68
N GLU A 61 -12.77 8.71 -9.00
CA GLU A 61 -12.79 10.06 -9.56
C GLU A 61 -11.77 10.22 -10.71
N ILE A 62 -10.58 9.63 -10.57
CA ILE A 62 -9.56 9.66 -11.63
C ILE A 62 -9.70 8.51 -12.64
N GLY A 63 -10.79 7.73 -12.58
CA GLY A 63 -11.09 6.65 -13.51
C GLY A 63 -10.29 5.37 -13.32
N TYR A 64 -9.67 5.18 -12.15
CA TYR A 64 -8.89 3.98 -11.79
C TYR A 64 -9.46 3.24 -10.57
N PRO A 65 -10.68 2.73 -10.61
CA PRO A 65 -11.19 1.88 -9.52
C PRO A 65 -10.28 0.66 -9.31
N ALA A 66 -10.33 0.05 -8.12
CA ALA A 66 -9.48 -1.08 -7.75
C ALA A 66 -9.44 -2.21 -8.80
N SER A 67 -10.54 -2.42 -9.53
CA SER A 67 -10.63 -3.42 -10.60
C SER A 67 -9.71 -3.17 -11.81
N LYS A 68 -9.24 -1.95 -12.00
CA LYS A 68 -8.28 -1.58 -13.05
C LYS A 68 -6.81 -1.64 -12.59
N ILE A 69 -6.57 -1.84 -11.31
CA ILE A 69 -5.21 -1.89 -10.74
C ILE A 69 -4.65 -3.29 -10.95
N ARG A 70 -3.57 -3.39 -11.72
CA ARG A 70 -2.91 -4.65 -12.05
C ARG A 70 -1.97 -5.12 -10.95
N TYR A 71 -1.26 -4.20 -10.32
CA TYR A 71 -0.26 -4.49 -9.30
C TYR A 71 -0.55 -3.72 -8.02
N LEU A 72 -0.34 -4.39 -6.89
CA LEU A 72 -0.28 -3.79 -5.57
C LEU A 72 1.14 -3.93 -5.05
N ALA A 73 1.71 -2.89 -4.49
CA ALA A 73 2.89 -2.98 -3.65
C ALA A 73 2.71 -2.10 -2.40
N LEU A 74 3.25 -2.55 -1.29
CA LEU A 74 3.23 -1.84 -0.02
C LEU A 74 4.67 -1.54 0.37
N SER A 75 4.93 -0.33 0.86
CA SER A 75 6.26 0.00 1.37
C SER A 75 6.63 -0.91 2.54
N HIS A 76 5.66 -1.19 3.42
CA HIS A 76 5.78 -2.10 4.56
C HIS A 76 4.40 -2.43 5.16
N TYR A 77 4.37 -3.22 6.24
CA TYR A 77 3.14 -3.80 6.81
C TYR A 77 2.41 -2.92 7.83
N HIS A 78 2.84 -1.72 8.18
CA HIS A 78 2.16 -0.93 9.20
C HIS A 78 0.75 -0.51 8.75
N TYR A 79 -0.12 -0.27 9.73
CA TYR A 79 -1.55 -0.02 9.52
C TYR A 79 -1.85 1.14 8.54
N ASP A 80 -1.00 2.17 8.57
CA ASP A 80 -1.16 3.39 7.77
C ASP A 80 -0.76 3.23 6.29
N HIS A 81 -0.22 2.06 5.93
CA HIS A 81 0.11 1.69 4.55
C HIS A 81 -0.79 0.56 4.01
N THR A 82 -1.53 -0.14 4.89
CA THR A 82 -2.23 -1.38 4.53
C THR A 82 -3.76 -1.30 4.61
N ALA A 83 -4.34 -0.18 5.06
CA ALA A 83 -5.75 -0.10 5.45
C ALA A 83 -6.75 -0.60 4.40
N ASN A 84 -6.45 -0.45 3.12
CA ASN A 84 -7.34 -0.88 2.03
C ASN A 84 -6.76 -2.05 1.21
N ALA A 85 -5.78 -2.80 1.71
CA ALA A 85 -5.09 -3.83 0.95
C ALA A 85 -6.02 -4.96 0.47
N ASN A 86 -7.04 -5.31 1.23
CA ASN A 86 -8.04 -6.31 0.83
C ASN A 86 -8.81 -5.93 -0.45
N ALA A 87 -9.02 -4.64 -0.71
CA ALA A 87 -9.69 -4.18 -1.93
C ALA A 87 -8.89 -4.51 -3.20
N PHE A 88 -7.58 -4.72 -3.06
CA PHE A 88 -6.65 -5.04 -4.16
C PHE A 88 -6.21 -6.51 -4.17
N ALA A 89 -6.89 -7.41 -3.46
CA ALA A 89 -6.54 -8.83 -3.41
C ALA A 89 -6.63 -9.54 -4.78
N ARG A 90 -7.30 -8.95 -5.77
CA ARG A 90 -7.33 -9.43 -7.16
C ARG A 90 -6.14 -8.95 -8.00
N SER A 91 -5.43 -7.93 -7.55
CA SER A 91 -4.19 -7.47 -8.17
C SER A 91 -3.06 -8.47 -7.90
N THR A 92 -2.01 -8.42 -8.70
CA THR A 92 -0.78 -9.14 -8.37
C THR A 92 -0.02 -8.36 -7.30
N TRP A 93 0.10 -8.94 -6.12
CA TRP A 93 0.82 -8.34 -5.01
C TRP A 93 2.33 -8.56 -5.15
N ILE A 94 3.09 -7.47 -5.17
CA ILE A 94 4.56 -7.48 -5.23
C ILE A 94 5.07 -7.17 -3.83
N VAL A 95 5.79 -8.11 -3.22
CA VAL A 95 6.20 -8.00 -1.82
C VAL A 95 7.50 -8.76 -1.57
N ARG A 96 8.29 -8.29 -0.63
CA ARG A 96 9.44 -9.05 -0.14
C ARG A 96 8.99 -10.26 0.67
N ARG A 97 9.69 -11.39 0.48
CA ARG A 97 9.38 -12.62 1.21
C ARG A 97 9.39 -12.39 2.72
N VAL A 98 10.43 -11.76 3.25
CA VAL A 98 10.59 -11.51 4.69
C VAL A 98 9.45 -10.62 5.25
N GLU A 99 8.97 -9.65 4.46
CA GLU A 99 7.84 -8.80 4.87
C GLU A 99 6.53 -9.61 4.89
N ARG A 100 6.27 -10.38 3.82
CA ARG A 100 5.10 -11.24 3.74
C ARG A 100 5.07 -12.27 4.87
N ASP A 101 6.21 -12.88 5.16
CA ASP A 101 6.31 -13.90 6.22
C ASP A 101 6.02 -13.28 7.60
N ALA A 102 6.48 -12.06 7.85
CA ALA A 102 6.15 -11.30 9.06
C ALA A 102 4.65 -10.95 9.13
N MET A 103 4.04 -10.49 8.04
CA MET A 103 2.60 -10.15 7.98
C MET A 103 1.70 -11.34 8.34
N PHE A 104 2.09 -12.55 7.98
CA PHE A 104 1.28 -13.77 8.18
C PHE A 104 1.88 -14.73 9.21
N ALA A 105 2.77 -14.24 10.05
CA ALA A 105 3.29 -15.00 11.19
C ALA A 105 2.16 -15.32 12.19
N ALA A 106 2.38 -16.32 13.06
CA ALA A 106 1.41 -16.72 14.09
C ALA A 106 1.07 -15.58 15.07
N THR A 107 2.05 -14.71 15.33
CA THR A 107 1.84 -13.47 16.08
C THR A 107 2.08 -12.32 15.11
N ALA A 108 1.06 -11.50 14.92
CA ALA A 108 1.17 -10.30 14.06
C ALA A 108 2.17 -9.32 14.68
N PRO A 109 2.99 -8.65 13.86
CA PRO A 109 3.86 -7.60 14.34
C PRO A 109 3.07 -6.43 14.94
N ASP A 110 3.71 -5.69 15.86
CA ASP A 110 3.15 -4.46 16.40
C ASP A 110 2.80 -3.46 15.29
N THR A 111 1.88 -2.54 15.59
CA THR A 111 1.44 -1.50 14.65
C THR A 111 0.80 -2.02 13.36
N THR A 112 0.35 -3.28 13.32
CA THR A 112 -0.36 -3.86 12.16
C THR A 112 -1.86 -3.96 12.41
N ARG A 113 -2.62 -4.05 11.32
CA ARG A 113 -4.04 -4.41 11.31
C ARG A 113 -4.28 -5.60 10.36
N PRO A 114 -4.09 -6.85 10.83
CA PRO A 114 -4.19 -8.04 9.99
C PRO A 114 -5.53 -8.20 9.25
N ASP A 115 -6.62 -7.68 9.84
CA ASP A 115 -7.95 -7.64 9.22
C ASP A 115 -7.96 -6.90 7.88
N THR A 116 -7.12 -5.88 7.70
CA THR A 116 -7.08 -5.03 6.51
C THR A 116 -6.35 -5.66 5.31
N TYR A 117 -5.50 -6.67 5.54
CA TYR A 117 -4.71 -7.34 4.50
C TYR A 117 -4.88 -8.87 4.48
N SER A 118 -5.82 -9.41 5.24
CA SER A 118 -6.03 -10.87 5.38
C SER A 118 -6.22 -11.59 4.04
N GLN A 119 -6.87 -10.96 3.05
CA GLN A 119 -7.12 -11.55 1.73
C GLN A 119 -5.85 -11.65 0.87
N LEU A 120 -4.79 -10.89 1.17
CA LEU A 120 -3.51 -10.99 0.46
C LEU A 120 -2.82 -12.34 0.70
N LYS A 121 -3.20 -13.08 1.73
CA LYS A 121 -2.66 -14.42 2.00
C LYS A 121 -2.85 -15.36 0.81
N SER A 122 -3.96 -15.25 0.11
CA SER A 122 -4.32 -16.06 -1.08
C SER A 122 -4.18 -15.30 -2.40
N ALA A 123 -3.73 -14.05 -2.38
CA ALA A 123 -3.56 -13.25 -3.58
C ALA A 123 -2.44 -13.79 -4.47
N ARG A 124 -2.57 -13.56 -5.79
CA ARG A 124 -1.45 -13.80 -6.71
C ARG A 124 -0.27 -12.92 -6.29
N THR A 125 0.87 -13.54 -5.98
CA THR A 125 2.00 -12.84 -5.37
C THR A 125 3.28 -13.02 -6.19
N ILE A 126 4.03 -11.94 -6.35
CA ILE A 126 5.42 -11.93 -6.78
C ILE A 126 6.28 -11.71 -5.54
N LEU A 127 7.07 -12.72 -5.16
CA LEU A 127 7.99 -12.64 -4.04
C LEU A 127 9.34 -12.10 -4.51
N ILE A 128 9.80 -11.03 -3.88
CA ILE A 128 11.10 -10.42 -4.16
C ILE A 128 12.11 -10.88 -3.10
N ASP A 129 13.22 -11.43 -3.58
CA ASP A 129 14.38 -11.81 -2.73
C ASP A 129 15.65 -11.00 -3.10
N SER A 130 15.64 -10.29 -4.25
CA SER A 130 16.75 -9.44 -4.72
C SER A 130 16.66 -8.01 -4.15
N ASP A 131 17.78 -7.27 -4.17
CA ASP A 131 17.85 -5.90 -3.65
C ASP A 131 16.93 -4.93 -4.41
N GLN A 132 16.59 -5.22 -5.65
CA GLN A 132 15.70 -4.41 -6.46
C GLN A 132 14.87 -5.26 -7.42
N TYR A 133 13.69 -4.75 -7.77
CA TYR A 133 12.76 -5.38 -8.69
C TYR A 133 12.18 -4.35 -9.66
N ASP A 134 12.37 -4.57 -10.95
CA ASP A 134 11.80 -3.76 -12.02
C ASP A 134 10.38 -4.22 -12.32
N VAL A 135 9.39 -3.40 -11.97
CA VAL A 135 7.97 -3.77 -12.05
C VAL A 135 7.51 -4.04 -13.48
N PHE A 136 8.00 -3.23 -14.44
CA PHE A 136 7.56 -3.30 -15.83
C PHE A 136 8.61 -3.80 -16.81
N GLY A 137 9.85 -4.03 -16.34
CA GLY A 137 10.95 -4.56 -17.15
C GLY A 137 11.59 -3.52 -18.08
N ASP A 138 11.47 -2.23 -17.77
CA ASP A 138 12.03 -1.12 -18.55
C ASP A 138 12.73 -0.05 -17.68
N GLN A 139 12.95 -0.38 -16.41
CA GLN A 139 13.59 0.48 -15.41
C GLN A 139 12.83 1.78 -15.09
N SER A 140 11.60 1.94 -15.57
CA SER A 140 10.77 3.13 -15.27
C SER A 140 10.27 3.13 -13.83
N VAL A 141 9.98 1.95 -13.28
CA VAL A 141 9.45 1.76 -11.91
C VAL A 141 10.19 0.62 -11.24
N VAL A 142 10.99 0.96 -10.24
CA VAL A 142 11.87 0.00 -9.57
C VAL A 142 11.62 0.03 -8.06
N ILE A 143 11.25 -1.11 -7.50
CA ILE A 143 11.15 -1.32 -6.06
C ILE A 143 12.54 -1.65 -5.53
N LYS A 144 12.99 -0.95 -4.48
CA LYS A 144 14.31 -1.13 -3.88
C LYS A 144 14.19 -1.57 -2.43
N PHE A 145 15.08 -2.45 -1.99
CA PHE A 145 15.18 -2.88 -0.61
C PHE A 145 15.75 -1.76 0.27
N ALA A 146 15.07 -1.46 1.36
CA ALA A 146 15.45 -0.42 2.31
C ALA A 146 15.10 -0.87 3.75
N PRO A 147 15.67 -1.99 4.25
CA PRO A 147 15.30 -2.54 5.54
C PRO A 147 15.68 -1.63 6.70
N GLY A 148 14.99 -1.77 7.82
CA GLY A 148 15.25 -1.04 9.07
C GLY A 148 13.97 -0.69 9.79
N HIS A 149 13.05 0.01 9.14
CA HIS A 149 11.74 0.34 9.69
C HIS A 149 10.88 -0.93 9.89
N THR A 150 10.87 -1.82 8.89
CA THR A 150 10.46 -3.22 9.01
C THR A 150 11.52 -4.11 8.35
N PRO A 151 11.50 -5.43 8.58
CA PRO A 151 12.50 -6.34 8.00
C PRO A 151 12.52 -6.34 6.48
N GLY A 152 11.37 -6.16 5.84
CA GLY A 152 11.22 -6.16 4.38
C GLY A 152 10.83 -4.79 3.81
N HIS A 153 11.03 -3.71 4.57
CA HIS A 153 10.72 -2.36 4.09
C HIS A 153 11.38 -2.08 2.73
N GLN A 154 10.64 -1.41 1.87
CA GLN A 154 11.07 -1.09 0.52
C GLN A 154 10.63 0.33 0.12
N VAL A 155 11.32 0.89 -0.85
CA VAL A 155 11.02 2.20 -1.42
C VAL A 155 10.80 2.08 -2.93
N LEU A 156 10.11 3.05 -3.51
CA LEU A 156 9.75 3.05 -4.92
C LEU A 156 10.52 4.15 -5.67
N LEU A 157 11.35 3.75 -6.63
CA LEU A 157 11.97 4.66 -7.59
C LEU A 157 11.12 4.72 -8.86
N VAL A 158 10.64 5.91 -9.22
CA VAL A 158 9.89 6.16 -10.46
C VAL A 158 10.68 7.14 -11.33
N ARG A 159 10.91 6.79 -12.59
CA ARG A 159 11.54 7.68 -13.57
C ARG A 159 10.46 8.30 -14.46
N LEU A 160 10.24 9.59 -14.26
CA LEU A 160 9.28 10.37 -15.02
C LEU A 160 9.98 11.08 -16.19
N ASN A 161 9.31 11.15 -17.35
CA ASN A 161 9.89 11.70 -18.58
C ASN A 161 10.27 13.18 -18.47
N HIS A 162 9.54 13.96 -17.66
CA HIS A 162 9.72 15.41 -17.58
C HIS A 162 10.40 15.88 -16.30
N THR A 163 10.21 15.19 -15.19
CA THR A 163 10.74 15.59 -13.88
C THR A 163 11.96 14.77 -13.45
N GLY A 164 12.30 13.71 -14.19
CA GLY A 164 13.38 12.80 -13.84
C GLY A 164 13.00 11.79 -12.75
N PRO A 165 13.99 11.19 -12.04
CA PRO A 165 13.74 10.18 -11.03
C PRO A 165 13.17 10.79 -9.75
N VAL A 166 12.20 10.08 -9.16
CA VAL A 166 11.58 10.37 -7.86
C VAL A 166 11.68 9.11 -7.01
N LEU A 167 12.08 9.26 -5.74
CA LEU A 167 12.19 8.18 -4.76
C LEU A 167 11.23 8.47 -3.61
#